data_44b4a9c268824f281c96849bf2aa6345
#
_entry.id   44b4a9c268824f281c96849bf2aa6345
#
_cell.length_a   1.000
_cell.length_b   1.000
_cell.length_c   1.000
_cell.angle_alpha   90.00
_cell.angle_beta   90.00
_cell.angle_gamma   90.00
#
_symmetry.space_group_name_H-M   'P 1'
#
loop_
_entity.id
_entity.type
_entity.pdbx_description
1 polymer ?
#
loop_
_entity_poly.entity_id
_entity_poly.type
_entity_poly.pdbx_seq_one_letter_code
_entity_poly.pdbx_strand_id
1 'polypeptide(L)'
;MAEGYDRITYADTIPFIPPITCGKVVKIYDGDTITIASKLPGLDPDNWYRFSVRLSGIDCPEMKSKSASEKETAQLAKEFVVDSVMCRVVRLENVVMEKYGRLLARLFYTDDSGQEVCLNDQLVEQRLAVAYDGGTKTSPANWREYHDAPF
;
A
#
# COMPACT_ATOMS: atom_id res chain seq x y z
N MET A 1 31.20 18.20 -13.37
CA MET A 1 30.45 17.43 -12.37
C MET A 1 29.55 18.34 -11.55
N ALA A 2 29.97 19.53 -11.20
CA ALA A 2 29.15 20.49 -10.46
C ALA A 2 28.37 21.47 -11.35
N GLU A 3 28.46 21.32 -12.66
CA GLU A 3 27.82 22.25 -13.58
C GLU A 3 26.30 22.19 -13.44
N GLY A 4 25.68 23.34 -13.20
CA GLY A 4 24.25 23.48 -13.05
C GLY A 4 23.72 23.29 -11.62
N TYR A 5 24.47 22.63 -10.73
CA TYR A 5 24.01 22.39 -9.38
C TYR A 5 23.84 23.64 -8.53
N ASP A 6 24.70 24.63 -8.76
CA ASP A 6 24.66 25.89 -8.03
C ASP A 6 23.42 26.73 -8.26
N ARG A 7 22.64 26.40 -9.30
CA ARG A 7 21.41 27.10 -9.65
C ARG A 7 20.14 26.37 -9.21
N ILE A 8 20.25 25.10 -8.74
CA ILE A 8 19.11 24.30 -8.42
C ILE A 8 18.59 24.63 -7.04
N THR A 9 17.29 24.90 -6.95
CA THR A 9 16.58 25.09 -5.68
C THR A 9 15.53 24.00 -5.51
N TYR A 10 14.94 23.93 -4.35
CA TYR A 10 13.85 22.96 -4.09
C TYR A 10 12.72 23.07 -5.11
N ALA A 11 12.36 24.31 -5.50
CA ALA A 11 11.27 24.54 -6.46
C ALA A 11 11.59 24.01 -7.87
N ASP A 12 12.86 23.81 -8.18
CA ASP A 12 13.27 23.29 -9.49
C ASP A 12 13.24 21.75 -9.56
N THR A 13 12.91 21.09 -8.45
CA THR A 13 12.95 19.63 -8.36
C THR A 13 11.54 19.03 -8.35
N ILE A 14 11.47 17.76 -8.76
CA ILE A 14 10.26 16.97 -8.65
C ILE A 14 10.58 15.69 -7.86
N PRO A 15 9.60 15.11 -7.16
CA PRO A 15 9.82 13.81 -6.50
C PRO A 15 10.18 12.74 -7.53
N PHE A 16 11.12 11.88 -7.17
CA PHE A 16 11.43 10.73 -8.01
C PHE A 16 10.40 9.62 -7.74
N ILE A 17 9.70 9.21 -8.78
CA ILE A 17 8.80 8.07 -8.72
C ILE A 17 9.46 6.92 -9.46
N PRO A 18 9.80 5.82 -8.78
CA PRO A 18 10.42 4.68 -9.48
C PRO A 18 9.53 4.18 -10.61
N PRO A 19 10.10 3.90 -11.80
CA PRO A 19 9.31 3.42 -12.94
C PRO A 19 8.98 1.93 -12.81
N ILE A 20 8.20 1.59 -11.79
CA ILE A 20 7.75 0.22 -11.54
C ILE A 20 6.25 0.12 -11.74
N THR A 21 5.81 -0.99 -12.34
CA THR A 21 4.39 -1.28 -12.58
C THR A 21 3.97 -2.60 -11.94
N CYS A 22 4.93 -3.40 -11.49
CA CYS A 22 4.66 -4.69 -10.86
C CYS A 22 5.76 -5.04 -9.88
N GLY A 23 5.48 -6.01 -9.03
CA GLY A 23 6.46 -6.55 -8.10
C GLY A 23 5.90 -7.75 -7.36
N LYS A 24 6.79 -8.52 -6.74
CA LYS A 24 6.38 -9.64 -5.90
C LYS A 24 6.23 -9.16 -4.46
N VAL A 25 5.10 -9.47 -3.84
CA VAL A 25 4.89 -9.17 -2.42
C VAL A 25 5.79 -10.08 -1.60
N VAL A 26 6.72 -9.50 -0.85
CA VAL A 26 7.71 -10.25 -0.06
C VAL A 26 7.53 -10.05 1.44
N LYS A 27 6.78 -9.02 1.86
CA LYS A 27 6.49 -8.78 3.27
C LYS A 27 5.20 -7.98 3.39
N ILE A 28 4.43 -8.26 4.43
CA ILE A 28 3.23 -7.49 4.75
C ILE A 28 3.41 -6.95 6.16
N TYR A 29 3.42 -5.63 6.28
CA TYR A 29 3.56 -4.95 7.56
C TYR A 29 2.22 -4.89 8.30
N ASP A 30 1.18 -4.43 7.61
CA ASP A 30 -0.20 -4.43 8.10
C ASP A 30 -1.15 -4.42 6.89
N GLY A 31 -2.46 -4.16 7.13
CA GLY A 31 -3.47 -4.26 6.07
C GLY A 31 -3.30 -3.26 4.93
N ASP A 32 -2.63 -2.13 5.14
CA ASP A 32 -2.48 -1.08 4.12
C ASP A 32 -1.03 -0.79 3.73
N THR A 33 -0.06 -1.55 4.26
CA THR A 33 1.36 -1.34 3.95
C THR A 33 2.05 -2.66 3.68
N ILE A 34 2.60 -2.78 2.49
CA ILE A 34 3.29 -3.99 2.04
C ILE A 34 4.67 -3.64 1.48
N THR A 35 5.52 -4.65 1.37
CA THR A 35 6.81 -4.53 0.70
C THR A 35 6.81 -5.40 -0.54
N ILE A 36 7.21 -4.82 -1.67
CA ILE A 36 7.35 -5.56 -2.93
C ILE A 36 8.81 -5.57 -3.36
N ALA A 37 9.17 -6.61 -4.09
CA ALA A 37 10.46 -6.73 -4.77
C ALA A 37 10.23 -6.49 -6.26
N SER A 38 11.04 -5.64 -6.86
CA SER A 38 10.93 -5.32 -8.28
C SER A 38 12.30 -5.02 -8.87
N LYS A 39 12.40 -5.12 -10.19
CA LYS A 39 13.56 -4.68 -10.95
C LYS A 39 13.40 -3.21 -11.28
N LEU A 40 14.52 -2.50 -11.44
CA LEU A 40 14.53 -1.13 -11.93
C LEU A 40 15.24 -1.06 -13.28
N PRO A 41 14.59 -0.51 -14.31
CA PRO A 41 15.25 -0.33 -15.62
C PRO A 41 16.51 0.54 -15.48
N GLY A 42 17.57 0.14 -16.16
CA GLY A 42 18.83 0.89 -16.16
C GLY A 42 19.76 0.62 -14.98
N LEU A 43 19.33 -0.16 -13.99
CA LEU A 43 20.18 -0.59 -12.89
C LEU A 43 20.61 -2.04 -13.09
N ASP A 44 21.44 -2.55 -12.15
CA ASP A 44 22.00 -3.89 -12.25
C ASP A 44 20.87 -4.93 -12.37
N PRO A 45 20.82 -5.72 -13.47
CA PRO A 45 19.76 -6.69 -13.69
C PRO A 45 19.79 -7.88 -12.71
N ASP A 46 20.89 -8.07 -11.97
CA ASP A 46 20.98 -9.14 -10.98
C ASP A 46 20.35 -8.75 -9.63
N ASN A 47 20.06 -7.47 -9.42
CA ASN A 47 19.51 -6.99 -8.15
C ASN A 47 17.99 -6.90 -8.16
N TRP A 48 17.39 -7.28 -7.04
CA TRP A 48 16.00 -7.02 -6.71
C TRP A 48 15.95 -5.90 -5.69
N TYR A 49 15.08 -4.92 -5.92
CA TYR A 49 14.95 -3.75 -5.05
C TYR A 49 13.65 -3.82 -4.26
N ARG A 50 13.71 -3.39 -3.00
CA ARG A 50 12.54 -3.37 -2.12
C ARG A 50 11.87 -2.00 -2.18
N PHE A 51 10.54 -2.01 -2.23
CA PHE A 51 9.74 -0.80 -2.15
C PHE A 51 8.65 -1.02 -1.11
N SER A 52 8.54 -0.07 -0.16
CA SER A 52 7.40 -0.03 0.74
C SER A 52 6.25 0.65 0.01
N VAL A 53 5.11 -0.02 -0.05
CA VAL A 53 3.93 0.48 -0.75
C VAL A 53 2.80 0.62 0.25
N ARG A 54 2.27 1.84 0.37
CA ARG A 54 1.05 2.16 1.09
C ARG A 54 -0.11 2.11 0.11
N LEU A 55 -1.15 1.37 0.42
CA LEU A 55 -2.33 1.30 -0.42
C LEU A 55 -3.06 2.65 -0.39
N SER A 56 -3.22 3.26 -1.56
CA SER A 56 -3.82 4.60 -1.66
C SER A 56 -5.33 4.56 -1.47
N GLY A 57 -5.86 5.67 -0.98
CA GLY A 57 -7.31 5.90 -0.89
C GLY A 57 -8.01 5.21 0.26
N ILE A 58 -7.29 4.50 1.12
CA ILE A 58 -7.86 3.75 2.24
C ILE A 58 -7.06 3.94 3.51
N ASP A 59 -7.69 3.60 4.64
CA ASP A 59 -7.03 3.53 5.93
C ASP A 59 -7.53 2.29 6.67
N CYS A 60 -6.61 1.43 7.07
CA CYS A 60 -6.90 0.23 7.84
C CYS A 60 -6.82 0.51 9.33
N PRO A 61 -7.43 -0.35 10.19
CA PRO A 61 -7.24 -0.24 11.63
C PRO A 61 -5.76 -0.41 11.99
N GLU A 62 -5.32 0.28 13.04
CA GLU A 62 -3.92 0.30 13.45
C GLU A 62 -3.60 -0.86 14.38
N MET A 63 -2.53 -1.61 14.05
CA MET A 63 -2.07 -2.73 14.87
C MET A 63 -1.52 -2.31 16.23
N LYS A 64 -1.07 -1.06 16.35
CA LYS A 64 -0.54 -0.50 17.61
C LYS A 64 -1.58 0.29 18.37
N SER A 65 -2.86 0.17 18.01
CA SER A 65 -3.93 0.87 18.72
C SER A 65 -4.04 0.41 20.17
N LYS A 66 -4.51 1.32 21.04
CA LYS A 66 -4.85 0.99 22.43
C LYS A 66 -6.21 0.28 22.52
N SER A 67 -7.04 0.39 21.50
CA SER A 67 -8.34 -0.25 21.44
C SER A 67 -8.19 -1.74 21.09
N ALA A 68 -8.73 -2.62 21.91
CA ALA A 68 -8.72 -4.06 21.65
C ALA A 68 -9.48 -4.40 20.37
N SER A 69 -10.61 -3.75 20.13
CA SER A 69 -11.41 -3.99 18.92
C SER A 69 -10.67 -3.57 17.65
N GLU A 70 -9.95 -2.46 17.70
CA GLU A 70 -9.13 -2.02 16.57
C GLU A 70 -7.98 -2.99 16.31
N LYS A 71 -7.27 -3.44 17.35
CA LYS A 71 -6.19 -4.42 17.20
C LYS A 71 -6.68 -5.73 16.58
N GLU A 72 -7.83 -6.21 17.02
CA GLU A 72 -8.41 -7.43 16.46
C GLU A 72 -8.74 -7.26 14.98
N THR A 73 -9.37 -6.16 14.61
CA THR A 73 -9.72 -5.88 13.22
C THR A 73 -8.48 -5.63 12.39
N ALA A 74 -7.45 -4.98 12.95
CA ALA A 74 -6.16 -4.80 12.29
C ALA A 74 -5.50 -6.14 11.96
N GLN A 75 -5.56 -7.10 12.89
CA GLN A 75 -5.02 -8.44 12.65
C GLN A 75 -5.80 -9.17 11.55
N LEU A 76 -7.13 -9.03 11.55
CA LEU A 76 -7.97 -9.59 10.47
C LEU A 76 -7.63 -8.97 9.12
N ALA A 77 -7.43 -7.66 9.07
CA ALA A 77 -7.03 -6.97 7.84
C ALA A 77 -5.69 -7.48 7.33
N LYS A 78 -4.71 -7.62 8.21
CA LYS A 78 -3.39 -8.15 7.84
C LYS A 78 -3.50 -9.59 7.32
N GLU A 79 -4.25 -10.44 8.00
CA GLU A 79 -4.47 -11.83 7.59
C GLU A 79 -5.15 -11.90 6.22
N PHE A 80 -6.14 -11.06 5.98
CA PHE A 80 -6.80 -10.97 4.69
C PHE A 80 -5.80 -10.63 3.57
N VAL A 81 -4.92 -9.66 3.81
CA VAL A 81 -3.91 -9.25 2.84
C VAL A 81 -2.87 -10.37 2.62
N VAL A 82 -2.43 -11.04 3.70
CA VAL A 82 -1.51 -12.18 3.59
C VAL A 82 -2.14 -13.28 2.72
N ASP A 83 -3.39 -13.64 3.00
CA ASP A 83 -4.08 -14.71 2.26
C ASP A 83 -4.32 -14.32 0.79
N SER A 84 -4.47 -13.02 0.52
CA SER A 84 -4.77 -12.53 -0.82
C SER A 84 -3.53 -12.39 -1.70
N VAL A 85 -2.44 -11.82 -1.19
CA VAL A 85 -1.33 -11.36 -2.04
C VAL A 85 0.06 -11.82 -1.63
N MET A 86 0.26 -12.40 -0.45
CA MET A 86 1.62 -12.80 -0.02
C MET A 86 2.25 -13.75 -1.04
N CYS A 87 3.48 -13.45 -1.43
CA CYS A 87 4.25 -14.18 -2.44
C CYS A 87 3.70 -14.12 -3.88
N ARG A 88 2.69 -13.30 -4.14
CA ARG A 88 2.16 -13.11 -5.48
C ARG A 88 2.84 -11.93 -6.17
N VAL A 89 2.89 -11.99 -7.49
CA VAL A 89 3.26 -10.84 -8.32
C VAL A 89 2.01 -9.99 -8.50
N VAL A 90 2.13 -8.72 -8.16
CA VAL A 90 1.01 -7.76 -8.19
C VAL A 90 1.31 -6.63 -9.15
N ARG A 91 0.26 -5.99 -9.65
CA ARG A 91 0.34 -4.84 -10.55
C ARG A 91 0.00 -3.57 -9.78
N LEU A 92 0.71 -2.49 -10.05
CA LEU A 92 0.48 -1.19 -9.41
C LEU A 92 -0.03 -0.19 -10.43
N GLU A 93 -0.97 0.65 -10.01
CA GLU A 93 -1.45 1.80 -10.77
C GLU A 93 -1.40 3.06 -9.93
N ASN A 94 -1.31 4.20 -10.61
CA ASN A 94 -1.33 5.53 -9.98
C ASN A 94 -0.25 5.67 -8.91
N VAL A 95 0.94 5.20 -9.21
CA VAL A 95 2.07 5.23 -8.28
C VAL A 95 2.52 6.66 -8.07
N VAL A 96 2.52 7.10 -6.82
CA VAL A 96 3.07 8.39 -6.41
C VAL A 96 3.95 8.19 -5.17
N MET A 97 4.76 9.21 -4.84
CA MET A 97 5.60 9.17 -3.65
C MET A 97 4.90 9.92 -2.52
N GLU A 98 4.73 9.28 -1.37
CA GLU A 98 4.21 9.99 -0.21
C GLU A 98 5.34 10.69 0.56
N LYS A 99 4.97 11.62 1.45
CA LYS A 99 5.93 12.49 2.15
C LYS A 99 6.91 11.76 3.06
N TYR A 100 6.61 10.52 3.45
CA TYR A 100 7.48 9.71 4.30
C TYR A 100 8.35 8.72 3.52
N GLY A 101 8.37 8.83 2.19
CA GLY A 101 9.24 8.00 1.34
C GLY A 101 8.67 6.67 0.91
N ARG A 102 7.41 6.37 1.24
CA ARG A 102 6.73 5.19 0.72
C ARG A 102 6.06 5.51 -0.60
N LEU A 103 5.83 4.49 -1.41
CA LEU A 103 4.99 4.63 -2.59
C LEU A 103 3.52 4.56 -2.16
N LEU A 104 2.68 5.37 -2.81
CA LEU A 104 1.23 5.23 -2.74
C LEU A 104 0.77 4.64 -4.05
N ALA A 105 -0.05 3.61 -4.02
CA ALA A 105 -0.52 2.97 -5.24
C ALA A 105 -1.82 2.23 -5.04
N ARG A 106 -2.53 2.02 -6.14
CA ARG A 106 -3.59 1.03 -6.24
C ARG A 106 -2.94 -0.30 -6.62
N LEU A 107 -3.29 -1.35 -5.92
CA LEU A 107 -2.68 -2.67 -6.10
C LEU A 107 -3.72 -3.65 -6.65
N PHE A 108 -3.33 -4.32 -7.73
CA PHE A 108 -4.16 -5.31 -8.41
C PHE A 108 -3.47 -6.67 -8.40
N TYR A 109 -4.26 -7.70 -8.18
CA TYR A 109 -3.77 -9.07 -8.23
C TYR A 109 -4.83 -9.96 -8.87
N THR A 110 -4.39 -11.12 -9.38
CA THR A 110 -5.29 -12.12 -9.94
C THR A 110 -5.65 -13.11 -8.85
N ASP A 111 -6.93 -13.25 -8.56
CA ASP A 111 -7.40 -14.17 -7.54
C ASP A 111 -7.39 -15.62 -8.04
N ASP A 112 -7.79 -16.56 -7.17
CA ASP A 112 -7.76 -17.98 -7.50
C ASP A 112 -8.75 -18.37 -8.60
N SER A 113 -9.76 -17.51 -8.88
CA SER A 113 -10.69 -17.71 -9.98
C SER A 113 -10.15 -17.19 -11.33
N GLY A 114 -8.98 -16.55 -11.32
CA GLY A 114 -8.39 -15.93 -12.51
C GLY A 114 -8.85 -14.51 -12.76
N GLN A 115 -9.61 -13.92 -11.86
CA GLN A 115 -10.10 -12.56 -12.00
C GLN A 115 -9.12 -11.56 -11.38
N GLU A 116 -8.87 -10.44 -12.09
CA GLU A 116 -8.08 -9.35 -11.53
C GLU A 116 -8.95 -8.51 -10.60
N VAL A 117 -8.47 -8.29 -9.38
CA VAL A 117 -9.15 -7.51 -8.36
C VAL A 117 -8.23 -6.45 -7.77
N CYS A 118 -8.82 -5.34 -7.34
CA CYS A 118 -8.10 -4.26 -6.65
C CYS A 118 -8.16 -4.52 -5.14
N LEU A 119 -7.01 -4.72 -4.52
CA LEU A 119 -6.93 -4.97 -3.09
C LEU A 119 -7.44 -3.79 -2.26
N ASN A 120 -7.15 -2.54 -2.69
CA ASN A 120 -7.63 -1.34 -2.01
C ASN A 120 -9.16 -1.35 -1.88
N ASP A 121 -9.85 -1.61 -2.99
CA ASP A 121 -11.31 -1.65 -3.01
C ASP A 121 -11.86 -2.84 -2.20
N GLN A 122 -11.20 -3.97 -2.30
CA GLN A 122 -11.59 -5.20 -1.59
C GLN A 122 -11.57 -5.01 -0.08
N LEU A 123 -10.55 -4.35 0.44
CA LEU A 123 -10.44 -4.08 1.88
C LEU A 123 -11.61 -3.22 2.38
N VAL A 124 -12.03 -2.22 1.59
CA VAL A 124 -13.19 -1.40 1.95
C VAL A 124 -14.48 -2.22 1.87
N GLU A 125 -14.65 -3.03 0.84
CA GLU A 125 -15.81 -3.92 0.68
C GLU A 125 -15.93 -4.90 1.84
N GLN A 126 -14.80 -5.44 2.31
CA GLN A 126 -14.75 -6.35 3.46
C GLN A 126 -14.84 -5.63 4.81
N ARG A 127 -14.93 -4.30 4.79
CA ARG A 127 -14.95 -3.45 5.99
C ARG A 127 -13.73 -3.67 6.90
N LEU A 128 -12.61 -3.93 6.26
CA LEU A 128 -11.28 -4.00 6.90
C LEU A 128 -10.51 -2.71 6.67
N ALA A 129 -11.11 -1.75 5.99
CA ALA A 129 -10.58 -0.42 5.77
C ALA A 129 -11.73 0.56 5.54
N VAL A 130 -11.45 1.83 5.71
CA VAL A 130 -12.35 2.93 5.33
C VAL A 130 -11.70 3.74 4.20
N ALA A 131 -12.52 4.43 3.41
CA ALA A 131 -12.01 5.35 2.41
C ALA A 131 -11.26 6.49 3.12
N TYR A 132 -10.13 6.90 2.56
CA TYR A 132 -9.27 7.93 3.13
C TYR A 132 -8.61 8.73 2.00
N ASP A 133 -8.73 10.05 2.05
CA ASP A 133 -8.27 10.95 0.99
C ASP A 133 -6.94 11.66 1.31
N GLY A 134 -6.30 11.31 2.44
CA GLY A 134 -5.09 11.96 2.91
C GLY A 134 -5.33 13.13 3.86
N GLY A 135 -6.58 13.49 4.10
CA GLY A 135 -6.96 14.55 5.05
C GLY A 135 -7.20 14.02 6.45
N THR A 136 -8.33 14.39 7.04
CA THR A 136 -8.72 13.93 8.38
C THR A 136 -9.22 12.49 8.32
N LYS A 137 -8.67 11.64 9.18
CA LYS A 137 -9.10 10.25 9.30
C LYS A 137 -10.53 10.16 9.83
N THR A 138 -11.34 9.32 9.20
CA THR A 138 -12.72 9.04 9.63
C THR A 138 -12.79 7.59 10.08
N SER A 139 -12.15 7.30 11.21
CA SER A 139 -12.16 5.94 11.76
C SER A 139 -13.53 5.62 12.35
N PRO A 140 -14.01 4.36 12.24
CA PRO A 140 -15.21 3.92 12.93
C PRO A 140 -15.05 4.07 14.44
N ALA A 141 -16.16 4.32 15.14
CA ALA A 141 -16.15 4.37 16.61
C ALA A 141 -15.75 3.01 17.20
N ASN A 142 -16.13 1.92 16.53
CA ASN A 142 -15.73 0.57 16.90
C ASN A 142 -15.44 -0.24 15.61
N TRP A 143 -14.18 -0.58 15.38
CA TRP A 143 -13.76 -1.29 14.18
C TRP A 143 -14.37 -2.68 14.05
N ARG A 144 -14.51 -3.40 15.17
CA ARG A 144 -15.07 -4.76 15.12
C ARG A 144 -16.53 -4.75 14.74
N GLU A 145 -17.32 -3.83 15.32
CA GLU A 145 -18.72 -3.66 14.95
C GLU A 145 -18.88 -3.26 13.49
N TYR A 146 -18.00 -2.34 13.01
CA TYR A 146 -17.99 -1.94 11.62
C TYR A 146 -17.73 -3.11 10.69
N HIS A 147 -16.71 -3.94 11.00
CA HIS A 147 -16.37 -5.11 10.20
C HIS A 147 -17.49 -6.17 10.21
N ASP A 148 -18.09 -6.41 11.37
CA ASP A 148 -19.11 -7.45 11.54
C ASP A 148 -20.50 -7.00 11.09
N ALA A 149 -20.73 -5.73 10.77
CA ALA A 149 -22.03 -5.23 10.38
C ALA A 149 -22.54 -5.92 9.10
N PRO A 150 -23.85 -6.18 8.97
CA PRO A 150 -24.40 -6.79 7.76
C PRO A 150 -24.28 -5.84 6.56
N PHE A 151 -24.08 -6.42 5.39
CA PHE A 151 -24.01 -5.66 4.13
C PHE A 151 -25.40 -5.30 3.63
#